data_87b9a61c218991f33bae13e7554a4917
#
_entry.id   87b9a61c218991f33bae13e7554a4917
#
_cell.length_a   1.000
_cell.length_b   1.000
_cell.length_c   1.000
_cell.angle_alpha   90.00
_cell.angle_beta   90.00
_cell.angle_gamma   90.00
#
_symmetry.space_group_name_H-M   'P 1'
#
loop_
_entity.id
_entity.type
_entity.pdbx_description
1 polymer ?
#
loop_
_entity_poly.entity_id
_entity_poly.type
_entity_poly.pdbx_seq_one_letter_code
_entity_poly.pdbx_strand_id
1 'polypeptide(L)'
;MKNILNDIKKLFSLPEEIFNIIRNEFDFNNTTAVHIRRGDYVNKQNFHPVCDINYYTKAASLVTGSKLLFISDDINWVKKYFQGSRVLYSPYKEEVLDLALMLLCKNIIIANSTFSWWGAYLNFNKDKCIIAPTNWFGPNGPKDTQDIIPSNWIQI
;
A
#
# COMPACT_ATOMS: atom_id res chain seq x y z
N MET A 1 24.27 -18.50 -7.17
CA MET A 1 23.85 -17.30 -6.41
C MET A 1 22.56 -17.65 -5.68
N LYS A 2 22.57 -17.67 -4.34
CA LYS A 2 21.32 -17.86 -3.57
C LYS A 2 20.36 -16.72 -3.95
N ASN A 3 19.10 -17.05 -4.18
CA ASN A 3 18.10 -16.05 -4.53
C ASN A 3 17.66 -15.32 -3.24
N ILE A 4 18.40 -14.29 -2.86
CA ILE A 4 18.19 -13.46 -1.64
C ILE A 4 16.73 -13.03 -1.51
N LEU A 5 16.05 -12.72 -2.62
CA LEU A 5 14.65 -12.35 -2.60
C LEU A 5 13.74 -13.47 -2.08
N ASN A 6 14.00 -14.71 -2.44
CA ASN A 6 13.23 -15.84 -1.93
C ASN A 6 13.48 -16.08 -0.44
N ASP A 7 14.72 -15.87 0.02
CA ASP A 7 15.05 -15.97 1.45
C ASP A 7 14.34 -14.87 2.24
N ILE A 8 14.32 -13.63 1.74
CA ILE A 8 13.57 -12.51 2.35
C ILE A 8 12.07 -12.84 2.40
N LYS A 9 11.47 -13.27 1.29
CA LYS A 9 10.04 -13.62 1.26
C LYS A 9 9.68 -14.73 2.25
N LYS A 10 10.57 -15.70 2.43
CA LYS A 10 10.38 -16.79 3.41
C LYS A 10 10.47 -16.28 4.84
N LEU A 11 11.42 -15.40 5.14
CA LEU A 11 11.62 -14.83 6.48
C LEU A 11 10.44 -13.92 6.92
N PHE A 12 9.84 -13.21 5.96
CA PHE A 12 8.73 -12.29 6.19
C PHE A 12 7.37 -12.86 5.78
N SER A 13 7.27 -14.20 5.60
CA SER A 13 5.97 -14.84 5.31
C SER A 13 5.06 -14.77 6.53
N LEU A 14 3.80 -14.41 6.29
CA LEU A 14 2.76 -14.51 7.31
C LEU A 14 2.29 -15.96 7.48
N PRO A 15 1.84 -16.37 8.66
CA PRO A 15 1.21 -17.68 8.89
C PRO A 15 -0.01 -17.86 7.98
N GLU A 16 -0.27 -19.12 7.55
CA GLU A 16 -1.39 -19.45 6.66
C GLU A 16 -2.75 -19.12 7.29
N GLU A 17 -2.85 -19.20 8.62
CA GLU A 17 -4.04 -18.87 9.38
C GLU A 17 -4.51 -17.42 9.14
N ILE A 18 -3.57 -16.50 8.95
CA ILE A 18 -3.87 -15.10 8.64
C ILE A 18 -4.56 -14.99 7.26
N PHE A 19 -4.04 -15.70 6.26
CA PHE A 19 -4.65 -15.71 4.92
C PHE A 19 -6.01 -16.39 4.90
N ASN A 20 -6.23 -17.42 5.72
CA ASN A 20 -7.51 -18.12 5.83
C ASN A 20 -8.63 -17.20 6.34
N ILE A 21 -8.32 -16.21 7.18
CA ILE A 21 -9.29 -15.22 7.66
C ILE A 21 -9.81 -14.36 6.51
N ILE A 22 -8.94 -13.95 5.58
CA ILE A 22 -9.26 -12.90 4.59
C ILE A 22 -9.51 -13.44 3.17
N ARG A 23 -9.13 -14.69 2.87
CA ARG A 23 -9.05 -15.23 1.49
C ARG A 23 -10.35 -15.11 0.68
N ASN A 24 -11.50 -15.18 1.33
CA ASN A 24 -12.82 -15.13 0.68
C ASN A 24 -13.52 -13.78 0.83
N GLU A 25 -12.88 -12.79 1.42
CA GLU A 25 -13.47 -11.48 1.71
C GLU A 25 -13.58 -10.60 0.45
N PHE A 26 -12.60 -10.74 -0.46
CA PHE A 26 -12.47 -9.87 -1.62
C PHE A 26 -12.06 -10.64 -2.87
N ASP A 27 -12.44 -10.14 -4.04
CA ASP A 27 -11.87 -10.56 -5.32
C ASP A 27 -10.49 -9.91 -5.51
N PHE A 28 -9.46 -10.52 -4.93
CA PHE A 28 -8.09 -9.99 -4.95
C PHE A 28 -7.52 -9.84 -6.35
N ASN A 29 -7.93 -10.66 -7.32
CA ASN A 29 -7.49 -10.58 -8.71
C ASN A 29 -8.01 -9.34 -9.43
N ASN A 30 -9.05 -8.70 -8.87
CA ASN A 30 -9.67 -7.49 -9.41
C ASN A 30 -9.68 -6.34 -8.38
N THR A 31 -8.78 -6.39 -7.40
CA THR A 31 -8.70 -5.39 -6.34
C THR A 31 -7.29 -4.78 -6.28
N THR A 32 -7.25 -3.47 -6.12
CA THR A 32 -6.05 -2.68 -5.84
C THR A 32 -6.07 -2.26 -4.38
N ALA A 33 -5.06 -2.63 -3.60
CA ALA A 33 -4.88 -2.09 -2.26
C ALA A 33 -4.41 -0.63 -2.34
N VAL A 34 -5.02 0.24 -1.55
CA VAL A 34 -4.66 1.67 -1.46
C VAL A 34 -4.34 1.98 0.00
N HIS A 35 -3.06 2.08 0.32
CA HIS A 35 -2.63 2.41 1.67
C HIS A 35 -2.52 3.91 1.87
N ILE A 36 -3.20 4.42 2.89
CA ILE A 36 -3.17 5.83 3.31
C ILE A 36 -2.59 5.92 4.72
N ARG A 37 -1.46 6.60 4.86
CA ARG A 37 -0.83 6.90 6.15
C ARG A 37 -1.10 8.34 6.53
N ARG A 38 -1.73 8.53 7.68
CA ARG A 38 -2.07 9.85 8.21
C ARG A 38 -1.67 10.02 9.67
N GLY A 39 -2.21 9.24 10.57
CA GLY A 39 -1.92 9.16 12.00
C GLY A 39 -0.97 10.26 12.52
N ASP A 40 0.20 9.86 12.95
CA ASP A 40 1.24 10.77 13.45
C ASP A 40 1.86 11.68 12.35
N TYR A 41 1.73 11.31 11.05
CA TYR A 41 2.29 12.08 9.93
C TYR A 41 1.61 13.46 9.78
N VAL A 42 0.34 13.59 10.15
CA VAL A 42 -0.38 14.88 10.09
C VAL A 42 0.35 15.98 10.87
N ASN A 43 0.99 15.62 11.98
CA ASN A 43 1.74 16.54 12.83
C ASN A 43 3.25 16.58 12.54
N LYS A 44 3.75 15.80 11.56
CA LYS A 44 5.18 15.66 11.24
C LYS A 44 5.49 15.93 9.78
N GLN A 45 4.69 16.71 9.08
CA GLN A 45 4.76 16.87 7.63
C GLN A 45 6.11 17.40 7.10
N ASN A 46 6.85 18.13 7.92
CA ASN A 46 8.20 18.57 7.55
C ASN A 46 9.20 17.41 7.44
N PHE A 47 8.91 16.26 8.04
CA PHE A 47 9.74 15.06 7.97
C PHE A 47 9.03 13.93 7.20
N HIS A 48 7.76 13.66 7.52
CA HIS A 48 6.91 12.67 6.88
C HIS A 48 5.69 13.37 6.27
N PRO A 49 5.74 13.83 5.01
CA PRO A 49 4.59 14.46 4.38
C PRO A 49 3.45 13.47 4.22
N VAL A 50 2.22 13.93 4.44
CA VAL A 50 1.03 13.15 4.12
C VAL A 50 0.81 13.23 2.60
N CYS A 51 0.65 12.09 1.94
CA CYS A 51 0.22 12.07 0.54
C CYS A 51 -1.18 12.68 0.42
N ASP A 52 -1.36 13.59 -0.52
CA ASP A 52 -2.61 14.32 -0.70
C ASP A 52 -3.65 13.53 -1.52
N ILE A 53 -4.86 14.07 -1.58
CA ILE A 53 -5.98 13.46 -2.33
C ILE A 53 -5.64 13.37 -3.83
N ASN A 54 -4.89 14.35 -4.38
CA ASN A 54 -4.55 14.39 -5.80
C ASN A 54 -3.62 13.22 -6.17
N TYR A 55 -2.66 12.88 -5.28
CA TYR A 55 -1.82 11.70 -5.45
C TYR A 55 -2.67 10.43 -5.59
N TYR A 56 -3.56 10.17 -4.65
CA TYR A 56 -4.40 8.96 -4.66
C TYR A 56 -5.37 8.93 -5.84
N THR A 57 -5.94 10.07 -6.21
CA THR A 57 -6.84 10.17 -7.37
C THR A 57 -6.10 9.87 -8.67
N LYS A 58 -4.90 10.45 -8.85
CA LYS A 58 -4.05 10.19 -10.00
C LYS A 58 -3.61 8.72 -10.05
N ALA A 59 -3.15 8.17 -8.92
CA ALA A 59 -2.78 6.76 -8.82
C ALA A 59 -3.94 5.83 -9.17
N ALA A 60 -5.14 6.09 -8.65
CA ALA A 60 -6.33 5.29 -8.92
C ALA A 60 -6.75 5.31 -10.40
N SER A 61 -6.43 6.37 -11.14
CA SER A 61 -6.70 6.46 -12.58
C SER A 61 -5.81 5.54 -13.43
N LEU A 62 -4.65 5.13 -12.89
CA LEU A 62 -3.72 4.23 -13.57
C LEU A 62 -4.09 2.75 -13.41
N VAL A 63 -4.97 2.42 -12.47
CA VAL A 63 -5.45 1.05 -12.18
C VAL A 63 -6.94 0.92 -12.51
N THR A 64 -7.30 1.23 -13.75
CA THR A 64 -8.69 1.21 -14.22
C THR A 64 -9.31 -0.19 -14.14
N GLY A 65 -10.62 -0.25 -13.87
CA GLY A 65 -11.37 -1.51 -13.84
C GLY A 65 -11.33 -2.27 -12.52
N SER A 66 -10.33 -2.05 -11.64
CA SER A 66 -10.26 -2.73 -10.35
C SER A 66 -11.05 -2.02 -9.25
N LYS A 67 -11.47 -2.77 -8.23
CA LYS A 67 -11.93 -2.20 -6.97
C LYS A 67 -10.73 -1.57 -6.23
N LEU A 68 -10.99 -0.56 -5.42
CA LEU A 68 -10.00 0.14 -4.62
C LEU A 68 -10.26 -0.17 -3.15
N LEU A 69 -9.42 -1.03 -2.56
CA LEU A 69 -9.52 -1.41 -1.14
C LEU A 69 -8.62 -0.49 -0.32
N PHE A 70 -9.24 0.44 0.37
CA PHE A 70 -8.55 1.40 1.23
C PHE A 70 -8.18 0.79 2.58
N ILE A 71 -6.92 0.96 2.94
CA ILE A 71 -6.28 0.53 4.19
C ILE A 71 -5.67 1.78 4.83
N SER A 72 -6.02 2.10 6.07
CA SER A 72 -5.56 3.34 6.69
C SER A 72 -5.65 3.30 8.21
N ASP A 73 -4.72 3.98 8.86
CA ASP A 73 -4.75 4.35 10.28
C ASP A 73 -5.75 5.48 10.59
N ASP A 74 -6.34 6.11 9.55
CA ASP A 74 -7.40 7.13 9.65
C ASP A 74 -8.55 6.82 8.68
N ILE A 75 -9.20 5.68 8.91
CA ILE A 75 -10.26 5.18 8.01
C ILE A 75 -11.48 6.14 7.94
N ASN A 76 -11.73 6.92 8.97
CA ASN A 76 -12.82 7.89 8.97
C ASN A 76 -12.56 9.04 8.00
N TRP A 77 -11.31 9.50 7.93
CA TRP A 77 -10.90 10.47 6.92
C TRP A 77 -11.04 9.89 5.52
N VAL A 78 -10.60 8.64 5.30
CA VAL A 78 -10.74 7.96 4.01
C VAL A 78 -12.20 7.91 3.57
N LYS A 79 -13.11 7.46 4.44
CA LYS A 79 -14.56 7.37 4.14
C LYS A 79 -15.19 8.72 3.80
N LYS A 80 -14.64 9.82 4.31
CA LYS A 80 -15.11 11.18 3.99
C LYS A 80 -14.74 11.60 2.57
N TYR A 81 -13.55 11.26 2.10
CA TYR A 81 -13.00 11.79 0.85
C TYR A 81 -13.01 10.81 -0.32
N PHE A 82 -13.06 9.53 -0.07
CA PHE A 82 -13.08 8.49 -1.11
C PHE A 82 -14.34 7.65 -0.99
N GLN A 83 -15.25 7.83 -1.95
CA GLN A 83 -16.53 7.14 -2.02
C GLN A 83 -16.82 6.71 -3.47
N GLY A 84 -17.75 5.78 -3.65
CA GLY A 84 -18.18 5.35 -4.97
C GLY A 84 -18.26 3.83 -5.14
N SER A 85 -18.77 3.38 -6.27
CA SER A 85 -19.05 1.95 -6.54
C SER A 85 -17.81 1.06 -6.63
N ARG A 86 -16.64 1.65 -6.83
CA ARG A 86 -15.35 0.94 -6.84
C ARG A 86 -14.66 0.89 -5.48
N VAL A 87 -15.14 1.65 -4.50
CA VAL A 87 -14.45 1.84 -3.22
C VAL A 87 -14.87 0.77 -2.22
N LEU A 88 -13.87 0.17 -1.61
CA LEU A 88 -13.96 -0.77 -0.49
C LEU A 88 -13.07 -0.25 0.65
N TYR A 89 -13.36 -0.65 1.87
CA TYR A 89 -12.56 -0.30 3.04
C TYR A 89 -12.15 -1.56 3.78
N SER A 90 -10.91 -1.60 4.28
CA SER A 90 -10.51 -2.68 5.18
C SER A 90 -11.44 -2.71 6.39
N PRO A 91 -12.02 -3.86 6.73
CA PRO A 91 -12.84 -4.01 7.92
C PRO A 91 -12.00 -4.22 9.19
N TYR A 92 -10.68 -4.40 9.04
CA TYR A 92 -9.78 -4.81 10.11
C TYR A 92 -9.17 -3.62 10.84
N LYS A 93 -8.70 -3.90 12.06
CA LYS A 93 -7.90 -2.98 12.87
C LYS A 93 -6.51 -3.52 13.13
N GLU A 94 -6.32 -4.80 12.89
CA GLU A 94 -5.07 -5.52 13.07
C GLU A 94 -4.16 -5.30 11.85
N GLU A 95 -3.01 -4.68 12.09
CA GLU A 95 -2.04 -4.36 11.04
C GLU A 95 -1.59 -5.59 10.23
N VAL A 96 -1.55 -6.76 10.86
CA VAL A 96 -1.18 -8.02 10.20
C VAL A 96 -2.20 -8.45 9.16
N LEU A 97 -3.50 -8.20 9.39
CA LEU A 97 -4.56 -8.48 8.42
C LEU A 97 -4.54 -7.49 7.27
N ASP A 98 -4.30 -6.21 7.56
CA ASP A 98 -4.10 -5.18 6.54
C ASP A 98 -2.87 -5.47 5.66
N LEU A 99 -1.78 -5.94 6.25
CA LEU A 99 -0.61 -6.39 5.49
C LEU A 99 -0.96 -7.57 4.58
N ALA A 100 -1.68 -8.57 5.10
CA ALA A 100 -2.11 -9.73 4.33
C ALA A 100 -3.02 -9.35 3.15
N LEU A 101 -3.94 -8.39 3.32
CA LEU A 101 -4.74 -7.82 2.22
C LEU A 101 -3.83 -7.27 1.10
N MET A 102 -2.80 -6.50 1.47
CA MET A 102 -1.85 -5.96 0.48
C MET A 102 -1.06 -7.06 -0.23
N LEU A 103 -0.69 -8.15 0.47
CA LEU A 103 0.04 -9.28 -0.13
C LEU A 103 -0.77 -10.02 -1.20
N LEU A 104 -2.10 -10.02 -1.12
CA LEU A 104 -3.00 -10.74 -2.03
C LEU A 104 -3.52 -9.88 -3.19
N CYS A 105 -3.67 -8.56 -2.99
CA CYS A 105 -4.24 -7.68 -4.01
C CYS A 105 -3.43 -7.67 -5.30
N LYS A 106 -4.11 -7.52 -6.45
CA LYS A 106 -3.51 -7.48 -7.77
C LYS A 106 -2.52 -6.34 -7.92
N ASN A 107 -2.91 -5.13 -7.51
CA ASN A 107 -2.10 -3.93 -7.59
C ASN A 107 -2.04 -3.23 -6.24
N ILE A 108 -1.08 -2.32 -6.06
CA ILE A 108 -0.92 -1.60 -4.81
C ILE A 108 -0.56 -0.14 -5.07
N ILE A 109 -1.28 0.75 -4.42
CA ILE A 109 -0.94 2.18 -4.30
C ILE A 109 -0.46 2.39 -2.87
N ILE A 110 0.79 2.79 -2.69
CA ILE A 110 1.40 2.96 -1.37
C ILE A 110 1.48 4.42 -0.94
N ALA A 111 1.44 4.65 0.37
CA ALA A 111 1.93 5.89 0.96
C ALA A 111 3.47 5.85 1.11
N ASN A 112 4.08 6.95 1.51
CA ASN A 112 5.48 7.03 1.93
C ASN A 112 5.69 6.38 3.32
N SER A 113 5.34 5.11 3.42
CA SER A 113 5.33 4.32 4.66
C SER A 113 6.01 2.98 4.44
N THR A 114 6.93 2.61 5.34
CA THR A 114 7.61 1.31 5.31
C THR A 114 6.62 0.14 5.40
N PHE A 115 5.50 0.31 6.11
CA PHE A 115 4.45 -0.68 6.19
C PHE A 115 3.92 -1.06 4.79
N SER A 116 3.46 -0.08 4.01
CA SER A 116 2.95 -0.33 2.66
C SER A 116 4.05 -0.65 1.66
N TRP A 117 5.27 -0.15 1.88
CA TRP A 117 6.42 -0.55 1.08
C TRP A 117 6.67 -2.06 1.16
N TRP A 118 6.68 -2.62 2.38
CA TRP A 118 6.83 -4.06 2.57
C TRP A 118 5.64 -4.85 2.01
N GLY A 119 4.41 -4.36 2.19
CA GLY A 119 3.23 -4.95 1.57
C GLY A 119 3.34 -5.06 0.05
N ALA A 120 3.83 -4.01 -0.61
CA ALA A 120 4.06 -3.99 -2.04
C ALA A 120 5.23 -4.89 -2.47
N TYR A 121 6.36 -4.82 -1.77
CA TYR A 121 7.56 -5.58 -2.10
C TYR A 121 7.35 -7.09 -1.99
N LEU A 122 6.67 -7.54 -0.93
CA LEU A 122 6.40 -8.94 -0.65
C LEU A 122 5.16 -9.49 -1.37
N ASN A 123 4.34 -8.67 -1.99
CA ASN A 123 3.10 -9.06 -2.66
C ASN A 123 3.32 -10.24 -3.62
N PHE A 124 2.41 -11.20 -3.60
CA PHE A 124 2.54 -12.48 -4.29
C PHE A 124 2.26 -12.40 -5.80
N ASN A 125 1.55 -11.37 -6.25
CA ASN A 125 1.18 -11.26 -7.66
C ASN A 125 2.41 -10.90 -8.52
N LYS A 126 2.67 -11.69 -9.55
CA LYS A 126 3.83 -11.49 -10.43
C LYS A 126 3.65 -10.30 -11.37
N ASP A 127 2.40 -10.06 -11.81
CA ASP A 127 2.05 -9.03 -12.78
C ASP A 127 1.48 -7.77 -12.10
N LYS A 128 1.90 -7.53 -10.85
CA LYS A 128 1.43 -6.40 -10.06
C LYS A 128 1.90 -5.05 -10.62
N CYS A 129 1.00 -4.07 -10.59
CA CYS A 129 1.35 -2.67 -10.73
C CYS A 129 1.48 -2.05 -9.33
N ILE A 130 2.65 -1.45 -9.05
CA ILE A 130 2.90 -0.74 -7.79
C ILE A 130 3.08 0.72 -8.11
N ILE A 131 2.33 1.58 -7.41
CA ILE A 131 2.39 3.03 -7.54
C ILE A 131 2.83 3.62 -6.21
N ALA A 132 3.88 4.44 -6.25
CA ALA A 132 4.52 5.05 -5.10
C ALA A 132 4.58 6.58 -5.24
N PRO A 133 4.57 7.34 -4.13
CA PRO A 133 4.76 8.78 -4.19
C PRO A 133 6.21 9.13 -4.50
N THR A 134 6.41 10.20 -5.28
CA THR A 134 7.75 10.74 -5.58
C THR A 134 8.42 11.30 -4.32
N ASN A 135 7.64 11.97 -3.46
CA ASN A 135 8.15 12.58 -2.24
C ASN A 135 8.04 11.60 -1.05
N TRP A 136 9.16 10.95 -0.71
CA TRP A 136 9.18 10.03 0.43
C TRP A 136 9.33 10.76 1.77
N PHE A 137 10.20 11.77 1.80
CA PHE A 137 10.45 12.62 2.97
C PHE A 137 10.15 14.08 2.69
N GLY A 138 9.84 14.81 3.74
CA GLY A 138 9.71 16.26 3.74
C GLY A 138 11.06 16.99 3.80
N PRO A 139 11.05 18.34 3.90
CA PRO A 139 12.26 19.15 3.84
C PRO A 139 13.28 18.85 4.97
N ASN A 140 12.84 18.33 6.11
CA ASN A 140 13.70 17.98 7.23
C ASN A 140 14.15 16.50 7.24
N GLY A 141 13.69 15.69 6.28
CA GLY A 141 14.08 14.29 6.16
C GLY A 141 15.30 14.07 5.29
N PRO A 142 15.71 12.79 5.12
CA PRO A 142 16.81 12.40 4.23
C PRO A 142 16.62 12.94 2.82
N LYS A 143 17.71 13.41 2.19
CA LYS A 143 17.69 13.97 0.83
C LYS A 143 17.97 12.91 -0.23
N ASP A 144 18.79 11.93 0.10
CA ASP A 144 19.06 10.80 -0.77
C ASP A 144 18.00 9.71 -0.56
N THR A 145 17.15 9.52 -1.55
CA THR A 145 16.03 8.57 -1.53
C THR A 145 16.01 7.67 -2.77
N GLN A 146 17.07 7.70 -3.59
CA GLN A 146 17.12 7.03 -4.87
C GLN A 146 16.97 5.50 -4.78
N ASP A 147 17.39 4.91 -3.66
CA ASP A 147 17.33 3.46 -3.44
C ASP A 147 16.05 2.99 -2.71
N ILE A 148 15.16 3.93 -2.34
CA ILE A 148 13.94 3.57 -1.60
C ILE A 148 12.94 2.88 -2.53
N ILE A 149 12.72 3.43 -3.72
CA ILE A 149 11.71 2.92 -4.64
C ILE A 149 12.36 2.09 -5.74
N PRO A 150 12.03 0.79 -5.83
CA PRO A 150 12.50 -0.06 -6.93
C PRO A 150 12.17 0.54 -8.30
N SER A 151 13.10 0.42 -9.25
CA SER A 151 13.00 1.04 -10.58
C SER A 151 11.82 0.55 -11.43
N ASN A 152 11.25 -0.61 -11.08
CA ASN A 152 10.07 -1.18 -11.74
C ASN A 152 8.73 -0.72 -11.11
N TRP A 153 8.75 0.18 -10.11
CA TRP A 153 7.54 0.79 -9.56
C TRP A 153 7.26 2.12 -10.24
N ILE A 154 5.98 2.47 -10.38
CA ILE A 154 5.56 3.75 -10.95
C ILE A 154 5.61 4.81 -9.86
N GLN A 155 6.38 5.87 -10.08
CA GLN A 155 6.42 7.03 -9.19
C GLN A 155 5.61 8.20 -9.78
N ILE A 156 4.78 8.82 -8.96
CA ILE A 156 3.97 9.97 -9.36
C ILE A 156 3.90 11.04 -8.27
#